data_2bbe04d8bd5997ad263d8a3467d96bda
#
_entry.id   2bbe04d8bd5997ad263d8a3467d96bda
#
_cell.length_a   1.000
_cell.length_b   1.000
_cell.length_c   1.000
_cell.angle_alpha   90.00
_cell.angle_beta   90.00
_cell.angle_gamma   90.00
#
_symmetry.space_group_name_H-M   'P 1'
#
loop_
_entity.id
_entity.type
_entity.pdbx_description
1 polymer ?
#
loop_
_entity_poly.entity_id
_entity_poly.type
_entity_poly.pdbx_seq_one_letter_code
_entity_poly.pdbx_strand_id
1 'polypeptide(L)'
;MKQERPRIIVTADPELDDNNSLIRFLLYSSDLNIEGLIYASSQFHWSGDGKGTKWFVPGREYNRFGLNLCPCESWRWAKNERFIHDVVEAYAKVYPNLKVHNPNYPAPNVLQSKIRFGNIEFDGDISKNSPGSALIKSLILDDKPGPLFITAWGGQSTIARALKSIQEQYEFSTEWEAIKKKIARKVVLLPSGDQDDTYATYIKPNWPMIEYRQFRDGPNYAYGAQLGAKPENAPYLTASWMKENVLDRGPLGALYRTWGDGKQMVKGDIMDYFGLAGYTNEELKKMGYVVWMPVQPKGAWLGEGDNHTFMNMTGNGLRAYERGFYGGWGGREIGSGNGMDFSLSTSQDTSANAMAMSLSTLNNQLNKTGKNAPYPNFFPQAQHDFSARLKWSVTPKYTDANHEPTVKIEGPLTILASAGEKIRVNGAVSDPDGNAVSINWWQFQVGTYPGKVMISTPNSAQTEVIIPNDAVGGQTIHLILEATDNGTPSLTRYQRMIIMVRNK
;
A
#
# COMPACT_ATOMS: atom_id res chain seq x y z
N MET A 1 -10.83 -16.66 -18.49
CA MET A 1 -10.85 -17.04 -17.04
C MET A 1 -11.05 -15.76 -16.26
N LYS A 2 -11.97 -15.73 -15.29
CA LYS A 2 -12.14 -14.59 -14.39
C LYS A 2 -10.86 -14.50 -13.56
N GLN A 3 -10.18 -13.37 -13.58
CA GLN A 3 -8.96 -13.17 -12.79
C GLN A 3 -9.33 -13.35 -11.30
N GLU A 4 -8.67 -14.28 -10.60
CA GLU A 4 -8.87 -14.45 -9.16
C GLU A 4 -8.39 -13.19 -8.44
N ARG A 5 -9.27 -12.63 -7.61
CA ARG A 5 -8.95 -11.45 -6.81
C ARG A 5 -8.06 -11.87 -5.64
N PRO A 6 -6.93 -11.18 -5.39
CA PRO A 6 -6.05 -11.49 -4.27
C PRO A 6 -6.79 -11.45 -2.94
N ARG A 7 -6.51 -12.42 -2.06
CA ARG A 7 -7.02 -12.48 -0.68
C ARG A 7 -6.15 -11.60 0.21
N ILE A 8 -6.76 -10.67 0.91
CA ILE A 8 -6.03 -9.68 1.71
C ILE A 8 -6.64 -9.48 3.10
N ILE A 9 -5.76 -9.33 4.10
CA ILE A 9 -6.06 -8.83 5.44
C ILE A 9 -5.31 -7.52 5.61
N VAL A 10 -5.98 -6.50 6.14
CA VAL A 10 -5.38 -5.25 6.57
C VAL A 10 -5.33 -5.21 8.09
N THR A 11 -4.15 -4.93 8.67
CA THR A 11 -4.01 -4.50 10.06
C THR A 11 -3.55 -3.05 10.07
N ALA A 12 -4.25 -2.18 10.80
CA ALA A 12 -4.09 -0.74 10.75
C ALA A 12 -4.20 -0.13 12.15
N ASP A 13 -3.39 0.87 12.47
CA ASP A 13 -3.53 1.67 13.68
C ASP A 13 -4.19 3.02 13.35
N PRO A 14 -4.67 3.79 14.34
CA PRO A 14 -5.42 5.01 14.08
C PRO A 14 -4.49 6.18 13.73
N GLU A 15 -3.67 6.01 12.70
CA GLU A 15 -2.85 7.09 12.16
C GLU A 15 -3.59 7.83 11.01
N LEU A 16 -3.17 9.06 10.71
CA LEU A 16 -3.82 9.92 9.71
C LEU A 16 -3.75 9.34 8.31
N ASP A 17 -2.61 8.76 7.95
CA ASP A 17 -2.40 8.14 6.65
C ASP A 17 -3.03 6.75 6.54
N ASP A 18 -3.16 5.99 7.64
CA ASP A 18 -4.00 4.78 7.70
C ASP A 18 -5.45 5.08 7.32
N ASN A 19 -6.03 6.16 7.88
CA ASN A 19 -7.39 6.60 7.54
C ASN A 19 -7.51 6.91 6.04
N ASN A 20 -6.57 7.67 5.49
CA ASN A 20 -6.58 8.05 4.08
C ASN A 20 -6.33 6.85 3.18
N SER A 21 -5.38 5.98 3.54
CA SER A 21 -5.10 4.72 2.85
C SER A 21 -6.31 3.79 2.85
N LEU A 22 -7.07 3.72 3.96
CA LEU A 22 -8.28 2.89 4.05
C LEU A 22 -9.40 3.40 3.14
N ILE A 23 -9.57 4.71 3.00
CA ILE A 23 -10.52 5.30 2.06
C ILE A 23 -10.19 4.87 0.63
N ARG A 24 -8.92 5.00 0.23
CA ARG A 24 -8.47 4.51 -1.07
C ARG A 24 -8.64 3.00 -1.20
N PHE A 25 -8.22 2.22 -0.20
CA PHE A 25 -8.34 0.77 -0.20
C PHE A 25 -9.76 0.28 -0.45
N LEU A 26 -10.76 0.87 0.21
CA LEU A 26 -12.17 0.48 0.02
C LEU A 26 -12.70 0.84 -1.38
N LEU A 27 -12.17 1.86 -2.04
CA LEU A 27 -12.47 2.16 -3.44
C LEU A 27 -11.88 1.12 -4.41
N TYR A 28 -10.87 0.37 -3.99
CA TYR A 28 -10.30 -0.77 -4.73
C TYR A 28 -10.83 -2.12 -4.26
N SER A 29 -11.82 -2.15 -3.37
CA SER A 29 -12.40 -3.40 -2.84
C SER A 29 -13.06 -4.28 -3.91
N SER A 30 -13.42 -3.72 -5.06
CA SER A 30 -13.88 -4.49 -6.23
C SER A 30 -12.81 -5.41 -6.84
N ASP A 31 -11.54 -5.09 -6.63
CA ASP A 31 -10.38 -5.77 -7.19
C ASP A 31 -9.82 -6.85 -6.23
N LEU A 32 -10.29 -6.87 -4.97
CA LEU A 32 -9.72 -7.61 -3.87
C LEU A 32 -10.73 -8.55 -3.20
N ASN A 33 -10.24 -9.60 -2.56
CA ASN A 33 -10.96 -10.45 -1.63
C ASN A 33 -10.57 -10.07 -0.20
N ILE A 34 -11.28 -9.11 0.40
CA ILE A 34 -11.01 -8.64 1.75
C ILE A 34 -11.46 -9.68 2.77
N GLU A 35 -10.52 -10.24 3.53
CA GLU A 35 -10.76 -11.27 4.54
C GLU A 35 -10.72 -10.74 5.98
N GLY A 36 -10.10 -9.57 6.22
CA GLY A 36 -10.05 -8.92 7.52
C GLY A 36 -9.71 -7.43 7.42
N LEU A 37 -10.33 -6.64 8.31
CA LEU A 37 -10.03 -5.22 8.58
C LEU A 37 -9.79 -5.13 10.08
N ILE A 38 -8.54 -5.01 10.52
CA ILE A 38 -8.16 -5.29 11.90
C ILE A 38 -7.45 -4.08 12.51
N TYR A 39 -8.00 -3.58 13.62
CA TYR A 39 -7.29 -2.58 14.43
C TYR A 39 -6.02 -3.19 15.02
N ALA A 40 -4.92 -2.50 14.90
CA ALA A 40 -3.62 -2.87 15.47
C ALA A 40 -3.06 -1.73 16.31
N SER A 41 -2.03 -2.00 17.10
CA SER A 41 -1.19 -0.99 17.73
C SER A 41 0.12 -0.82 16.96
N SER A 42 0.83 0.25 17.27
CA SER A 42 2.23 0.47 16.88
C SER A 42 2.97 1.22 17.99
N GLN A 43 4.26 1.52 17.80
CA GLN A 43 4.99 2.43 18.70
C GLN A 43 4.39 3.84 18.72
N PHE A 44 3.58 4.18 17.70
CA PHE A 44 2.97 5.50 17.56
C PHE A 44 1.57 5.57 18.17
N HIS A 45 0.86 4.44 18.27
CA HIS A 45 -0.53 4.39 18.71
C HIS A 45 -0.86 3.10 19.45
N TRP A 46 -1.35 3.20 20.69
CA TRP A 46 -1.87 2.06 21.46
C TRP A 46 -2.89 2.50 22.50
N SER A 47 -3.90 1.65 22.77
CA SER A 47 -5.11 2.00 23.52
C SER A 47 -4.94 1.96 25.03
N GLY A 48 -3.98 1.20 25.54
CA GLY A 48 -3.97 0.79 26.93
C GLY A 48 -4.97 -0.34 27.24
N ASP A 49 -4.89 -0.87 28.46
CA ASP A 49 -5.74 -1.97 28.95
C ASP A 49 -7.03 -1.50 29.64
N GLY A 50 -7.22 -0.19 29.77
CA GLY A 50 -8.34 0.42 30.48
C GLY A 50 -8.36 0.21 32.00
N LYS A 51 -7.24 -0.29 32.60
CA LYS A 51 -7.10 -0.59 34.03
C LYS A 51 -6.15 0.34 34.75
N GLY A 52 -5.61 1.35 34.05
CA GLY A 52 -4.64 2.29 34.60
C GLY A 52 -3.21 1.77 34.58
N THR A 53 -2.93 0.65 33.89
CA THR A 53 -1.55 0.19 33.71
C THR A 53 -0.78 1.19 32.89
N LYS A 54 0.45 1.54 33.32
CA LYS A 54 1.31 2.45 32.59
C LYS A 54 2.47 1.70 31.96
N TRP A 55 2.68 1.95 30.67
CA TRP A 55 3.75 1.33 29.89
C TRP A 55 4.78 2.33 29.44
N PHE A 56 5.99 1.82 29.23
CA PHE A 56 7.13 2.56 28.75
C PHE A 56 8.11 1.62 28.04
N VAL A 57 8.53 1.96 26.83
CA VAL A 57 9.62 1.31 26.11
C VAL A 57 10.65 2.37 25.74
N PRO A 58 11.92 2.19 26.10
CA PRO A 58 12.99 3.13 25.71
C PRO A 58 13.09 3.27 24.20
N GLY A 59 13.37 4.50 23.73
CA GLY A 59 13.58 4.77 22.30
C GLY A 59 12.32 4.97 21.45
N ARG A 60 11.13 4.89 22.04
CA ARG A 60 9.87 5.22 21.35
C ARG A 60 9.70 6.74 21.20
N GLU A 61 8.77 7.14 20.34
CA GLU A 61 8.49 8.55 20.01
C GLU A 61 8.23 9.41 21.25
N TYR A 62 7.48 8.90 22.22
CA TYR A 62 7.13 9.61 23.47
C TYR A 62 8.31 9.91 24.39
N ASN A 63 9.48 9.38 24.13
CA ASN A 63 10.72 9.71 24.88
C ASN A 63 11.86 10.19 23.98
N ARG A 64 11.59 10.50 22.72
CA ARG A 64 12.52 11.15 21.80
C ARG A 64 12.40 12.67 21.88
N PHE A 65 13.24 13.37 21.17
CA PHE A 65 13.22 14.83 21.04
C PHE A 65 13.37 15.57 22.38
N GLY A 66 14.01 14.93 23.38
CA GLY A 66 14.11 15.49 24.73
C GLY A 66 12.79 15.44 25.53
N LEU A 67 11.79 14.71 25.05
CA LEU A 67 10.49 14.57 25.69
C LEU A 67 10.50 13.40 26.67
N ASN A 68 9.67 13.53 27.74
CA ASN A 68 9.38 12.47 28.69
C ASN A 68 7.87 12.41 28.91
N LEU A 69 7.15 11.98 27.87
CA LEU A 69 5.70 12.01 27.86
C LEU A 69 5.08 10.75 28.48
N CYS A 70 5.83 9.65 28.53
CA CYS A 70 5.43 8.38 29.17
C CYS A 70 6.41 8.03 30.30
N PRO A 71 6.02 7.13 31.28
CA PRO A 71 5.03 6.05 31.13
C PRO A 71 3.57 6.52 31.09
N CYS A 72 2.80 5.98 30.13
CA CYS A 72 1.43 6.36 29.82
C CYS A 72 0.45 5.18 29.95
N GLU A 73 -0.82 5.47 30.19
CA GLU A 73 -1.91 4.48 30.16
C GLU A 73 -2.38 4.16 28.74
N SER A 74 -2.23 5.12 27.82
CA SER A 74 -2.45 4.98 26.37
C SER A 74 -1.58 5.98 25.64
N TRP A 75 -1.34 5.77 24.36
CA TRP A 75 -0.54 6.69 23.56
C TRP A 75 -1.22 7.00 22.24
N ARG A 76 -1.58 8.28 22.03
CA ARG A 76 -2.19 8.80 20.80
C ARG A 76 -3.38 7.96 20.29
N TRP A 77 -4.20 7.44 21.20
CA TRP A 77 -5.35 6.61 20.91
C TRP A 77 -6.61 7.30 21.45
N ALA A 78 -7.59 7.57 20.59
CA ALA A 78 -8.82 8.21 20.99
C ALA A 78 -9.68 7.26 21.84
N LYS A 79 -10.33 7.80 22.89
CA LYS A 79 -11.35 7.04 23.61
C LYS A 79 -12.49 6.70 22.64
N ASN A 80 -12.81 5.46 22.42
CA ASN A 80 -13.78 4.99 21.43
C ASN A 80 -13.30 5.13 19.98
N GLU A 81 -12.03 4.85 19.73
CA GLU A 81 -11.46 4.84 18.38
C GLU A 81 -12.22 3.89 17.45
N ARG A 82 -12.61 4.38 16.27
CA ARG A 82 -13.43 3.63 15.34
C ARG A 82 -13.21 3.98 13.86
N PHE A 83 -12.05 4.49 13.48
CA PHE A 83 -11.83 4.96 12.11
C PHE A 83 -12.15 3.91 11.03
N ILE A 84 -11.84 2.62 11.27
CA ILE A 84 -12.20 1.55 10.32
C ILE A 84 -13.73 1.46 10.17
N HIS A 85 -14.47 1.52 11.27
CA HIS A 85 -15.94 1.51 11.23
C HIS A 85 -16.47 2.73 10.50
N ASP A 86 -15.94 3.93 10.78
CA ASP A 86 -16.38 5.19 10.18
C ASP A 86 -16.19 5.21 8.67
N VAL A 87 -15.06 4.70 8.19
CA VAL A 87 -14.79 4.58 6.73
C VAL A 87 -15.72 3.53 6.09
N VAL A 88 -15.96 2.39 6.74
CA VAL A 88 -16.92 1.37 6.24
C VAL A 88 -18.36 1.90 6.25
N GLU A 89 -18.74 2.69 7.25
CA GLU A 89 -20.06 3.36 7.30
C GLU A 89 -20.21 4.42 6.20
N ALA A 90 -19.15 5.18 5.90
CA ALA A 90 -19.14 6.11 4.78
C ALA A 90 -19.21 5.38 3.43
N TYR A 91 -18.48 4.25 3.30
CA TYR A 91 -18.58 3.37 2.13
C TYR A 91 -20.02 2.86 1.94
N ALA A 92 -20.71 2.49 3.01
CA ALA A 92 -22.10 2.02 2.93
C ALA A 92 -23.04 3.06 2.31
N LYS A 93 -22.81 4.35 2.58
CA LYS A 93 -23.61 5.45 2.01
C LYS A 93 -23.41 5.61 0.50
N VAL A 94 -22.24 5.26 -0.03
CA VAL A 94 -21.88 5.41 -1.44
C VAL A 94 -21.93 4.09 -2.22
N TYR A 95 -22.07 2.96 -1.55
CA TYR A 95 -22.12 1.63 -2.17
C TYR A 95 -23.17 1.50 -3.30
N PRO A 96 -24.39 2.05 -3.19
CA PRO A 96 -25.35 1.97 -4.29
C PRO A 96 -24.80 2.55 -5.60
N ASN A 97 -24.05 3.65 -5.53
CA ASN A 97 -23.42 4.25 -6.69
C ASN A 97 -22.23 3.39 -7.18
N LEU A 98 -21.31 3.03 -6.29
CA LEU A 98 -20.14 2.23 -6.64
C LEU A 98 -20.53 0.94 -7.36
N LYS A 99 -21.59 0.27 -6.91
CA LYS A 99 -22.10 -0.97 -7.52
C LYS A 99 -22.62 -0.79 -8.94
N VAL A 100 -23.10 0.40 -9.31
CA VAL A 100 -23.51 0.73 -10.69
C VAL A 100 -22.29 0.71 -11.62
N HIS A 101 -21.15 1.22 -11.15
CA HIS A 101 -19.91 1.31 -11.94
C HIS A 101 -19.15 0.00 -11.98
N ASN A 102 -19.14 -0.77 -10.86
CA ASN A 102 -18.52 -2.09 -10.83
C ASN A 102 -19.32 -3.03 -9.91
N PRO A 103 -19.98 -4.09 -10.44
CA PRO A 103 -20.80 -5.02 -9.66
C PRO A 103 -19.99 -5.86 -8.65
N ASN A 104 -18.67 -5.84 -8.74
CA ASN A 104 -17.80 -6.59 -7.83
C ASN A 104 -17.54 -5.90 -6.49
N TYR A 105 -18.00 -4.66 -6.27
CA TYR A 105 -17.90 -4.02 -4.96
C TYR A 105 -18.62 -4.87 -3.89
N PRO A 106 -17.96 -5.21 -2.78
CA PRO A 106 -18.57 -6.00 -1.71
C PRO A 106 -19.69 -5.23 -1.02
N ALA A 107 -20.73 -5.95 -0.60
CA ALA A 107 -21.79 -5.32 0.17
C ALA A 107 -21.26 -4.81 1.54
N PRO A 108 -21.74 -3.66 2.05
CA PRO A 108 -21.23 -3.06 3.27
C PRO A 108 -21.25 -3.97 4.50
N ASN A 109 -22.32 -4.77 4.66
CA ASN A 109 -22.43 -5.74 5.74
C ASN A 109 -21.34 -6.83 5.69
N VAL A 110 -20.85 -7.17 4.50
CA VAL A 110 -19.71 -8.10 4.33
C VAL A 110 -18.44 -7.47 4.89
N LEU A 111 -18.16 -6.21 4.53
CA LEU A 111 -16.99 -5.49 5.07
C LEU A 111 -17.09 -5.31 6.57
N GLN A 112 -18.26 -4.89 7.08
CA GLN A 112 -18.49 -4.72 8.51
C GLN A 112 -18.28 -6.03 9.29
N SER A 113 -18.68 -7.17 8.73
CA SER A 113 -18.46 -8.49 9.34
C SER A 113 -16.98 -8.90 9.44
N LYS A 114 -16.08 -8.20 8.72
CA LYS A 114 -14.63 -8.45 8.70
C LYS A 114 -13.86 -7.60 9.72
N ILE A 115 -14.50 -6.63 10.36
CA ILE A 115 -13.82 -5.75 11.32
C ILE A 115 -13.57 -6.50 12.62
N ARG A 116 -12.31 -6.42 13.12
CA ARG A 116 -11.90 -7.02 14.41
C ARG A 116 -10.92 -6.08 15.12
N PHE A 117 -10.91 -6.17 16.44
CA PHE A 117 -9.84 -5.60 17.24
C PHE A 117 -8.71 -6.63 17.38
N GLY A 118 -7.50 -6.21 17.07
CA GLY A 118 -6.27 -6.97 17.25
C GLY A 118 -5.63 -6.75 18.61
N ASN A 119 -4.32 -6.88 18.68
CA ASN A 119 -3.53 -6.59 19.88
C ASN A 119 -3.26 -5.08 19.95
N ILE A 120 -4.17 -4.34 20.58
CA ILE A 120 -4.16 -2.88 20.63
C ILE A 120 -3.75 -2.29 21.96
N GLU A 121 -3.66 -3.11 23.02
CA GLU A 121 -3.43 -2.62 24.39
C GLU A 121 -2.06 -1.95 24.54
N PHE A 122 -1.05 -2.50 23.87
CA PHE A 122 0.32 -1.96 23.89
C PHE A 122 1.10 -2.33 22.62
N ASP A 123 2.15 -1.56 22.26
CA ASP A 123 2.98 -1.87 21.11
C ASP A 123 3.81 -3.14 21.33
N GLY A 124 3.87 -4.01 20.34
CA GLY A 124 4.65 -5.24 20.38
C GLY A 124 4.16 -6.32 21.34
N ASP A 125 2.99 -6.16 21.99
CA ASP A 125 2.45 -7.20 22.90
C ASP A 125 1.87 -8.38 22.13
N ILE A 126 2.54 -9.54 22.25
CA ILE A 126 2.11 -10.83 21.69
C ILE A 126 1.73 -11.85 22.77
N SER A 127 1.44 -11.41 23.99
CA SER A 127 1.16 -12.30 25.12
C SER A 127 -0.24 -12.92 25.09
N LYS A 128 -1.22 -12.18 24.53
CA LYS A 128 -2.63 -12.56 24.56
C LYS A 128 -3.23 -12.70 23.17
N ASN A 129 -4.15 -13.66 22.99
CA ASN A 129 -4.99 -13.72 21.80
C ASN A 129 -6.00 -12.58 21.78
N SER A 130 -6.25 -12.06 20.59
CA SER A 130 -7.30 -11.08 20.31
C SER A 130 -8.26 -11.63 19.24
N PRO A 131 -9.46 -11.04 19.06
CA PRO A 131 -10.35 -11.42 17.96
C PRO A 131 -9.66 -11.29 16.58
N GLY A 132 -8.79 -10.29 16.41
CA GLY A 132 -8.01 -10.09 15.19
C GLY A 132 -6.97 -11.17 14.97
N SER A 133 -6.17 -11.51 16.00
CA SER A 133 -5.18 -12.58 15.88
C SER A 133 -5.83 -13.96 15.67
N ALA A 134 -7.00 -14.20 16.27
CA ALA A 134 -7.77 -15.43 16.06
C ALA A 134 -8.30 -15.53 14.61
N LEU A 135 -8.79 -14.43 14.04
CA LEU A 135 -9.19 -14.38 12.63
C LEU A 135 -8.00 -14.66 11.70
N ILE A 136 -6.88 -13.98 11.89
CA ILE A 136 -5.67 -14.21 11.09
C ILE A 136 -5.24 -15.67 11.18
N LYS A 137 -5.18 -16.26 12.38
CA LYS A 137 -4.87 -17.69 12.59
C LYS A 137 -5.78 -18.59 11.77
N SER A 138 -7.10 -18.36 11.83
CA SER A 138 -8.08 -19.18 11.12
C SER A 138 -7.90 -19.12 9.59
N LEU A 139 -7.59 -17.92 9.05
CA LEU A 139 -7.37 -17.71 7.62
C LEU A 139 -6.02 -18.26 7.14
N ILE A 140 -4.99 -18.23 7.97
CA ILE A 140 -3.71 -18.89 7.70
C ILE A 140 -3.89 -20.40 7.56
N LEU A 141 -4.68 -21.00 8.46
CA LEU A 141 -4.88 -22.43 8.52
C LEU A 141 -5.96 -22.97 7.56
N ASP A 142 -6.78 -22.12 6.95
CA ASP A 142 -7.82 -22.58 6.02
C ASP A 142 -7.21 -23.25 4.76
N ASP A 143 -8.04 -24.02 4.03
CA ASP A 143 -7.62 -24.75 2.83
C ASP A 143 -7.92 -24.01 1.52
N LYS A 144 -8.28 -22.74 1.59
CA LYS A 144 -8.49 -21.94 0.38
C LYS A 144 -7.18 -21.79 -0.40
N PRO A 145 -7.23 -21.94 -1.74
CA PRO A 145 -6.05 -21.84 -2.59
C PRO A 145 -5.50 -20.40 -2.66
N GLY A 146 -4.28 -20.29 -3.16
CA GLY A 146 -3.60 -19.04 -3.42
C GLY A 146 -2.95 -18.42 -2.18
N PRO A 147 -2.17 -17.36 -2.38
CA PRO A 147 -1.55 -16.63 -1.29
C PRO A 147 -2.60 -15.85 -0.49
N LEU A 148 -2.34 -15.74 0.81
CA LEU A 148 -2.99 -14.82 1.73
C LEU A 148 -2.03 -13.67 1.99
N PHE A 149 -2.34 -12.51 1.47
CA PHE A 149 -1.60 -11.29 1.73
C PHE A 149 -2.05 -10.68 3.04
N ILE A 150 -1.11 -10.39 3.93
CA ILE A 150 -1.40 -9.72 5.20
C ILE A 150 -0.58 -8.43 5.22
N THR A 151 -1.27 -7.30 5.20
CA THR A 151 -0.62 -6.00 5.28
C THR A 151 -0.58 -5.54 6.73
N ALA A 152 0.52 -4.90 7.12
CA ALA A 152 0.66 -4.24 8.41
C ALA A 152 0.94 -2.76 8.15
N TRP A 153 -0.04 -1.91 8.44
CA TRP A 153 0.07 -0.47 8.31
C TRP A 153 0.69 0.14 9.57
N GLY A 154 0.33 -0.40 10.74
CA GLY A 154 0.99 -0.16 12.02
C GLY A 154 1.97 -1.26 12.41
N GLY A 155 1.99 -1.63 13.69
CA GLY A 155 2.78 -2.74 14.23
C GLY A 155 2.29 -4.12 13.77
N GLN A 156 3.13 -5.13 13.98
CA GLN A 156 2.87 -6.49 13.53
C GLN A 156 2.50 -7.44 14.67
N SER A 157 2.29 -6.93 15.88
CA SER A 157 1.99 -7.74 17.09
C SER A 157 0.77 -8.65 16.93
N THR A 158 -0.29 -8.18 16.26
CA THR A 158 -1.48 -8.99 15.99
C THR A 158 -1.18 -10.18 15.06
N ILE A 159 -0.35 -9.98 14.04
CA ILE A 159 0.10 -11.02 13.12
C ILE A 159 1.03 -11.98 13.84
N ALA A 160 2.00 -11.46 14.59
CA ALA A 160 2.92 -12.24 15.41
C ALA A 160 2.17 -13.10 16.44
N ARG A 161 1.12 -12.55 17.09
CA ARG A 161 0.27 -13.32 18.03
C ARG A 161 -0.47 -14.47 17.33
N ALA A 162 -0.99 -14.25 16.13
CA ALA A 162 -1.63 -15.33 15.36
C ALA A 162 -0.64 -16.46 15.06
N LEU A 163 0.56 -16.12 14.58
CA LEU A 163 1.63 -17.10 14.32
C LEU A 163 2.09 -17.81 15.60
N LYS A 164 2.23 -17.07 16.70
CA LYS A 164 2.59 -17.65 18.01
C LYS A 164 1.52 -18.62 18.52
N SER A 165 0.26 -18.29 18.34
CA SER A 165 -0.86 -19.17 18.69
C SER A 165 -0.90 -20.46 17.85
N ILE A 166 -0.43 -20.41 16.60
CA ILE A 166 -0.24 -21.61 15.76
C ILE A 166 0.94 -22.43 16.29
N GLN A 167 2.05 -21.80 16.61
CA GLN A 167 3.22 -22.46 17.19
C GLN A 167 2.86 -23.16 18.50
N GLU A 168 2.24 -22.47 19.44
CA GLU A 168 1.79 -23.01 20.73
C GLU A 168 0.88 -24.23 20.56
N GLN A 169 0.07 -24.28 19.51
CA GLN A 169 -0.85 -25.38 19.26
C GLN A 169 -0.20 -26.61 18.62
N TYR A 170 0.77 -26.41 17.72
CA TYR A 170 1.25 -27.47 16.83
C TYR A 170 2.72 -27.83 17.00
N GLU A 171 3.54 -27.04 17.69
CA GLU A 171 5.02 -27.22 17.74
C GLU A 171 5.45 -28.62 18.17
N PHE A 172 4.67 -29.25 19.09
CA PHE A 172 4.97 -30.61 19.58
C PHE A 172 4.10 -31.69 18.91
N SER A 173 3.35 -31.35 17.86
CA SER A 173 2.51 -32.31 17.14
C SER A 173 3.26 -32.91 15.95
N THR A 174 2.79 -34.06 15.47
CA THR A 174 3.27 -34.69 14.23
C THR A 174 2.98 -33.85 12.97
N GLU A 175 2.08 -32.88 13.07
CA GLU A 175 1.66 -32.00 11.97
C GLU A 175 2.57 -30.77 11.78
N TRP A 176 3.46 -30.48 12.74
CA TRP A 176 4.22 -29.23 12.79
C TRP A 176 4.96 -28.89 11.50
N GLU A 177 5.69 -29.84 10.92
CA GLU A 177 6.43 -29.61 9.67
C GLU A 177 5.50 -29.35 8.48
N ALA A 178 4.35 -30.00 8.43
CA ALA A 178 3.35 -29.79 7.40
C ALA A 178 2.72 -28.39 7.54
N ILE A 179 2.41 -27.96 8.76
CA ILE A 179 1.88 -26.62 9.08
C ILE A 179 2.87 -25.53 8.68
N LYS A 180 4.15 -25.65 9.05
CA LYS A 180 5.18 -24.69 8.64
C LYS A 180 5.28 -24.55 7.12
N LYS A 181 5.30 -25.68 6.40
CA LYS A 181 5.33 -25.69 4.93
C LYS A 181 4.08 -25.05 4.32
N LYS A 182 2.90 -25.30 4.89
CA LYS A 182 1.65 -24.68 4.47
C LYS A 182 1.73 -23.16 4.62
N ILE A 183 2.16 -22.66 5.78
CA ILE A 183 2.29 -21.25 6.08
C ILE A 183 3.28 -20.56 5.14
N ALA A 184 4.46 -21.15 4.95
CA ALA A 184 5.50 -20.62 4.08
C ALA A 184 5.06 -20.46 2.60
N ARG A 185 4.13 -21.31 2.13
CA ARG A 185 3.59 -21.21 0.76
C ARG A 185 2.41 -20.26 0.63
N LYS A 186 1.72 -20.01 1.75
CA LYS A 186 0.44 -19.31 1.74
C LYS A 186 0.56 -17.86 2.18
N VAL A 187 1.38 -17.57 3.18
CA VAL A 187 1.44 -16.25 3.80
C VAL A 187 2.46 -15.36 3.11
N VAL A 188 2.03 -14.16 2.74
CA VAL A 188 2.89 -13.09 2.25
C VAL A 188 2.64 -11.87 3.11
N LEU A 189 3.66 -11.38 3.81
CA LEU A 189 3.58 -10.18 4.64
C LEU A 189 4.01 -8.95 3.84
N LEU A 190 3.23 -7.89 3.97
CA LEU A 190 3.40 -6.61 3.26
C LEU A 190 3.32 -5.46 4.29
N PRO A 191 4.42 -5.15 4.99
CA PRO A 191 4.42 -4.16 6.06
C PRO A 191 4.79 -2.76 5.58
N SER A 192 4.28 -1.76 6.30
CA SER A 192 4.81 -0.39 6.35
C SER A 192 5.92 -0.29 7.42
N GLY A 193 6.94 -1.15 7.32
CA GLY A 193 8.02 -1.26 8.29
C GLY A 193 7.72 -2.17 9.49
N ASP A 194 8.69 -2.27 10.40
CA ASP A 194 8.55 -3.00 11.67
C ASP A 194 8.34 -1.97 12.79
N GLN A 195 7.09 -1.53 12.98
CA GLN A 195 6.76 -0.40 13.83
C GLN A 195 6.66 -0.74 15.33
N ASP A 196 6.74 -2.03 15.69
CA ASP A 196 6.67 -2.51 17.07
C ASP A 196 7.72 -3.56 17.41
N ASP A 197 8.75 -3.70 16.56
CA ASP A 197 9.86 -4.64 16.65
C ASP A 197 9.46 -6.13 16.62
N THR A 198 8.18 -6.48 16.42
CA THR A 198 7.73 -7.88 16.47
C THR A 198 8.16 -8.71 15.27
N TYR A 199 8.42 -8.09 14.13
CA TYR A 199 9.06 -8.82 13.03
C TYR A 199 10.47 -9.25 13.41
N ALA A 200 11.30 -8.33 13.88
CA ALA A 200 12.69 -8.61 14.23
C ALA A 200 12.82 -9.57 15.42
N THR A 201 11.97 -9.41 16.44
CA THR A 201 12.07 -10.15 17.70
C THR A 201 11.34 -11.49 17.69
N TYR A 202 10.29 -11.64 16.90
CA TYR A 202 9.49 -12.88 16.89
C TYR A 202 9.28 -13.48 15.49
N ILE A 203 8.76 -12.73 14.49
CA ILE A 203 8.36 -13.32 13.21
C ILE A 203 9.59 -13.87 12.49
N LYS A 204 10.60 -13.03 12.26
CA LYS A 204 11.81 -13.42 11.53
C LYS A 204 12.56 -14.62 12.15
N PRO A 205 12.79 -14.67 13.48
CA PRO A 205 13.48 -15.83 14.10
C PRO A 205 12.68 -17.14 14.06
N ASN A 206 11.36 -17.09 14.23
CA ASN A 206 10.53 -18.29 14.35
C ASN A 206 9.89 -18.73 13.02
N TRP A 207 9.70 -17.81 12.09
CA TRP A 207 9.02 -18.01 10.81
C TRP A 207 9.83 -17.51 9.62
N PRO A 208 11.12 -17.82 9.48
CA PRO A 208 12.02 -17.26 8.47
C PRO A 208 11.63 -17.62 7.03
N MET A 209 10.73 -18.59 6.84
CA MET A 209 10.26 -19.05 5.53
C MET A 209 9.05 -18.25 5.01
N ILE A 210 8.46 -17.36 5.80
CA ILE A 210 7.37 -16.50 5.35
C ILE A 210 7.94 -15.42 4.43
N GLU A 211 7.33 -15.25 3.27
CA GLU A 211 7.71 -14.19 2.34
C GLU A 211 7.34 -12.82 2.94
N TYR A 212 8.37 -11.96 3.07
CA TYR A 212 8.26 -10.63 3.66
C TYR A 212 8.69 -9.60 2.62
N ARG A 213 7.72 -8.86 2.07
CA ARG A 213 7.94 -7.90 0.98
C ARG A 213 7.92 -6.48 1.49
N GLN A 214 9.03 -5.79 1.33
CA GLN A 214 9.13 -4.36 1.59
C GLN A 214 9.39 -3.62 0.29
N PHE A 215 8.48 -2.74 -0.09
CA PHE A 215 8.62 -1.93 -1.29
C PHE A 215 9.38 -0.65 -0.98
N ARG A 216 10.42 -0.35 -1.79
CA ARG A 216 11.31 0.82 -1.58
C ARG A 216 11.41 1.72 -2.78
N ASP A 217 11.02 1.25 -3.94
CA ASP A 217 11.13 1.97 -5.21
C ASP A 217 9.73 2.03 -5.82
N GLY A 218 9.19 3.23 -5.99
CA GLY A 218 7.83 3.40 -6.46
C GLY A 218 7.28 4.81 -6.24
N PRO A 219 5.97 5.00 -6.44
CA PRO A 219 5.29 6.24 -6.12
C PRO A 219 5.40 6.59 -4.63
N ASN A 220 5.62 7.85 -4.33
CA ASN A 220 5.64 8.34 -2.95
C ASN A 220 4.22 8.77 -2.52
N TYR A 221 3.61 7.98 -1.63
CA TYR A 221 2.31 8.28 -1.04
C TYR A 221 2.41 8.78 0.42
N ALA A 222 3.59 8.78 1.02
CA ALA A 222 3.79 9.10 2.43
C ALA A 222 3.63 10.60 2.74
N TYR A 223 3.69 10.92 4.02
CA TYR A 223 3.83 12.30 4.49
C TYR A 223 4.98 13.00 3.78
N GLY A 224 4.78 14.27 3.43
CA GLY A 224 5.82 15.06 2.78
C GLY A 224 6.13 14.66 1.34
N ALA A 225 5.23 13.99 0.64
CA ALA A 225 5.37 13.67 -0.77
C ALA A 225 5.71 14.90 -1.63
N GLN A 226 5.33 16.11 -1.18
CA GLN A 226 5.67 17.38 -1.81
C GLN A 226 7.18 17.67 -1.86
N LEU A 227 7.95 17.17 -0.86
CA LEU A 227 9.37 17.52 -0.68
C LEU A 227 10.32 16.92 -1.74
N GLY A 228 9.85 16.17 -2.63
CA GLY A 228 10.66 15.57 -3.70
C GLY A 228 9.80 15.20 -4.89
N ALA A 229 8.61 15.81 -4.97
CA ALA A 229 7.70 15.54 -6.06
C ALA A 229 8.31 15.91 -7.40
N LYS A 230 8.21 15.00 -8.36
CA LYS A 230 8.52 15.32 -9.75
C LYS A 230 7.53 16.39 -10.24
N PRO A 231 7.93 17.25 -11.19
CA PRO A 231 7.04 18.29 -11.73
C PRO A 231 5.68 17.77 -12.18
N GLU A 232 5.63 16.60 -12.79
CA GLU A 232 4.41 15.94 -13.25
C GLU A 232 3.53 15.40 -12.09
N ASN A 233 4.07 15.22 -10.89
CA ASN A 233 3.33 14.75 -9.72
C ASN A 233 2.79 15.91 -8.85
N ALA A 234 3.47 17.06 -8.87
CA ALA A 234 3.15 18.19 -8.02
C ALA A 234 1.68 18.66 -8.11
N PRO A 235 1.02 18.69 -9.28
CA PRO A 235 -0.39 19.11 -9.38
C PRO A 235 -1.33 18.29 -8.50
N TYR A 236 -1.10 16.99 -8.35
CA TYR A 236 -1.97 16.08 -7.58
C TYR A 236 -1.84 16.25 -6.06
N LEU A 237 -0.84 16.99 -5.60
CA LEU A 237 -0.56 17.24 -4.18
C LEU A 237 -1.09 18.60 -3.70
N THR A 238 -1.70 19.37 -4.62
CA THR A 238 -2.21 20.73 -4.34
C THR A 238 -3.57 20.72 -3.65
N ALA A 239 -3.86 21.78 -2.91
CA ALA A 239 -5.16 21.96 -2.27
C ALA A 239 -6.33 22.01 -3.27
N SER A 240 -6.11 22.62 -4.45
CA SER A 240 -7.15 22.71 -5.50
C SER A 240 -7.49 21.34 -6.04
N TRP A 241 -6.48 20.52 -6.37
CA TRP A 241 -6.71 19.16 -6.85
C TRP A 241 -7.40 18.29 -5.79
N MET A 242 -6.93 18.38 -4.54
CA MET A 242 -7.52 17.62 -3.42
C MET A 242 -8.98 18.00 -3.19
N LYS A 243 -9.29 19.29 -3.23
CA LYS A 243 -10.67 19.77 -3.09
C LYS A 243 -11.57 19.19 -4.16
N GLU A 244 -11.21 19.38 -5.44
CA GLU A 244 -12.02 18.98 -6.58
C GLU A 244 -12.16 17.46 -6.72
N ASN A 245 -11.08 16.73 -6.52
CA ASN A 245 -11.00 15.30 -6.86
C ASN A 245 -11.20 14.37 -5.67
N VAL A 246 -11.10 14.88 -4.42
CA VAL A 246 -11.22 14.07 -3.21
C VAL A 246 -12.27 14.63 -2.27
N LEU A 247 -12.06 15.84 -1.71
CA LEU A 247 -12.87 16.34 -0.60
C LEU A 247 -14.34 16.58 -0.99
N ASP A 248 -14.60 17.08 -2.19
CA ASP A 248 -15.94 17.34 -2.70
C ASP A 248 -16.64 16.08 -3.26
N ARG A 249 -16.07 14.88 -3.01
CA ARG A 249 -16.57 13.58 -3.51
C ARG A 249 -17.36 12.79 -2.45
N GLY A 250 -18.29 13.47 -1.80
CA GLY A 250 -19.28 12.85 -0.91
C GLY A 250 -18.70 12.27 0.39
N PRO A 251 -19.40 11.31 1.00
CA PRO A 251 -19.09 10.83 2.35
C PRO A 251 -17.68 10.27 2.54
N LEU A 252 -17.11 9.56 1.55
CA LEU A 252 -15.74 9.05 1.63
C LEU A 252 -14.72 10.19 1.53
N GLY A 253 -14.90 11.08 0.56
CA GLY A 253 -14.02 12.25 0.41
C GLY A 253 -14.03 13.16 1.63
N ALA A 254 -15.18 13.33 2.28
CA ALA A 254 -15.33 14.17 3.49
C ALA A 254 -14.59 13.64 4.72
N LEU A 255 -14.24 12.34 4.75
CA LEU A 255 -13.43 11.73 5.81
C LEU A 255 -11.93 11.83 5.53
N TYR A 256 -11.53 12.17 4.30
CA TYR A 256 -10.14 12.26 3.93
C TYR A 256 -9.46 13.44 4.65
N ARG A 257 -8.30 13.16 5.25
CA ARG A 257 -7.52 14.15 6.02
C ARG A 257 -6.56 14.90 5.11
N THR A 258 -6.56 16.23 5.24
CA THR A 258 -5.66 17.13 4.50
C THR A 258 -5.01 18.13 5.46
N TRP A 259 -3.94 18.77 5.03
CA TRP A 259 -3.34 19.84 5.80
C TRP A 259 -4.35 20.95 6.15
N GLY A 260 -4.32 21.40 7.40
CA GLY A 260 -5.15 22.50 7.86
C GLY A 260 -6.66 22.23 7.90
N ASP A 261 -7.08 20.96 8.02
CA ASP A 261 -8.48 20.54 8.06
C ASP A 261 -9.20 20.84 9.39
N GLY A 262 -8.49 21.37 10.37
CA GLY A 262 -9.04 21.75 11.68
C GLY A 262 -9.24 20.58 12.65
N LYS A 263 -8.73 19.39 12.32
CA LYS A 263 -8.93 18.17 13.13
C LYS A 263 -7.60 17.72 13.76
N GLN A 264 -7.69 17.09 14.92
CA GLN A 264 -6.65 16.25 15.53
C GLN A 264 -7.22 14.86 15.76
N MET A 265 -6.39 13.84 15.67
CA MET A 265 -6.79 12.46 16.00
C MET A 265 -7.08 12.35 17.50
N VAL A 266 -6.18 12.87 18.33
CA VAL A 266 -6.34 12.95 19.78
C VAL A 266 -6.18 14.41 20.20
N LYS A 267 -7.16 14.93 20.92
CA LYS A 267 -7.12 16.32 21.39
C LYS A 267 -5.88 16.58 22.24
N GLY A 268 -5.09 17.58 21.85
CA GLY A 268 -3.88 17.98 22.55
C GLY A 268 -2.64 17.18 22.19
N ASP A 269 -2.70 16.33 21.18
CA ASP A 269 -1.53 15.64 20.64
C ASP A 269 -0.52 16.64 20.05
N ILE A 270 0.64 16.72 20.67
CA ILE A 270 1.70 17.63 20.24
C ILE A 270 2.45 17.18 18.99
N MET A 271 2.25 15.94 18.54
CA MET A 271 2.80 15.41 17.30
C MET A 271 1.86 15.65 16.11
N ASP A 272 0.55 15.82 16.36
CA ASP A 272 -0.47 16.06 15.36
C ASP A 272 -0.83 17.55 15.26
N TYR A 273 -0.02 18.30 14.51
CA TYR A 273 -0.24 19.70 14.15
C TYR A 273 -0.83 19.86 12.74
N PHE A 274 -1.08 18.78 12.03
CA PHE A 274 -1.50 18.78 10.63
C PHE A 274 -2.84 19.45 10.40
N GLY A 275 -3.73 19.43 11.39
CA GLY A 275 -5.00 20.15 11.33
C GLY A 275 -4.88 21.68 11.39
N LEU A 276 -3.69 22.19 11.74
CA LEU A 276 -3.48 23.65 11.86
C LEU A 276 -3.09 24.26 10.50
N ALA A 277 -3.54 25.48 10.28
CA ALA A 277 -3.25 26.23 9.05
C ALA A 277 -2.80 27.65 9.36
N GLY A 278 -1.96 28.20 8.48
CA GLY A 278 -1.50 29.60 8.57
C GLY A 278 -0.38 29.85 9.57
N TYR A 279 0.21 28.80 10.13
CA TYR A 279 1.36 28.89 11.04
C TYR A 279 2.66 28.49 10.33
N THR A 280 3.76 29.13 10.70
CA THR A 280 5.11 28.71 10.32
C THR A 280 5.58 27.56 11.23
N ASN A 281 6.64 26.86 10.82
CA ASN A 281 7.28 25.83 11.65
C ASN A 281 7.73 26.38 13.01
N GLU A 282 8.25 27.60 13.03
CA GLU A 282 8.74 28.27 14.23
C GLU A 282 7.60 28.65 15.18
N GLU A 283 6.46 29.09 14.66
CA GLU A 283 5.28 29.39 15.47
C GLU A 283 4.71 28.12 16.10
N LEU A 284 4.60 27.02 15.35
CA LEU A 284 4.15 25.73 15.88
C LEU A 284 5.09 25.21 16.99
N LYS A 285 6.41 25.32 16.82
CA LYS A 285 7.37 24.96 17.85
C LYS A 285 7.21 25.82 19.12
N LYS A 286 6.96 27.13 18.96
CA LYS A 286 6.68 28.03 20.11
C LYS A 286 5.37 27.67 20.81
N MET A 287 4.38 27.10 20.10
CA MET A 287 3.13 26.59 20.66
C MET A 287 3.32 25.22 21.36
N GLY A 288 4.49 24.63 21.29
CA GLY A 288 4.81 23.34 21.95
C GLY A 288 4.67 22.11 21.06
N TYR A 289 4.42 22.26 19.76
CA TYR A 289 4.35 21.14 18.83
C TYR A 289 5.74 20.63 18.45
N VAL A 290 5.85 19.33 18.28
CA VAL A 290 7.01 18.66 17.67
C VAL A 290 6.83 18.70 16.15
N VAL A 291 7.46 19.68 15.51
CA VAL A 291 7.34 19.87 14.06
C VAL A 291 8.36 18.99 13.35
N TRP A 292 7.90 17.79 12.89
CA TRP A 292 8.71 16.80 12.23
C TRP A 292 8.56 16.79 10.68
N MET A 293 7.53 17.45 10.17
CA MET A 293 7.27 17.61 8.73
C MET A 293 7.01 19.09 8.41
N PRO A 294 7.60 19.68 7.34
CA PRO A 294 7.33 21.05 6.95
C PRO A 294 5.85 21.28 6.64
N VAL A 295 5.30 22.38 7.19
CA VAL A 295 3.91 22.78 6.98
C VAL A 295 3.61 22.97 5.49
N GLN A 296 2.45 22.48 5.06
CA GLN A 296 1.96 22.60 3.70
C GLN A 296 0.73 23.55 3.65
N PRO A 297 0.36 24.05 2.48
CA PRO A 297 -0.85 24.86 2.32
C PRO A 297 -2.10 24.14 2.80
N LYS A 298 -3.05 24.90 3.38
CA LYS A 298 -4.35 24.37 3.80
C LYS A 298 -5.04 23.62 2.65
N GLY A 299 -5.53 22.42 2.92
CA GLY A 299 -6.19 21.55 1.95
C GLY A 299 -5.25 20.74 1.06
N ALA A 300 -3.93 20.91 1.18
CA ALA A 300 -2.97 20.10 0.42
C ALA A 300 -2.95 18.64 0.88
N TRP A 301 -2.41 17.77 0.03
CA TRP A 301 -2.16 16.36 0.31
C TRP A 301 -1.46 16.18 1.66
N LEU A 302 -1.97 15.28 2.49
CA LEU A 302 -1.35 14.95 3.77
C LEU A 302 -0.47 13.70 3.66
N GLY A 303 -1.06 12.56 3.32
CA GLY A 303 -0.37 11.29 3.18
C GLY A 303 -1.33 10.11 3.06
N GLU A 304 -0.85 9.04 2.47
CA GLU A 304 -1.42 7.70 2.38
C GLU A 304 -0.26 6.68 2.43
N GLY A 305 0.50 6.69 3.54
CA GLY A 305 1.79 5.98 3.63
C GLY A 305 1.70 4.48 3.38
N ASP A 306 0.54 3.87 3.63
CA ASP A 306 0.34 2.43 3.55
C ASP A 306 -0.05 1.93 2.16
N ASN A 307 -0.28 2.84 1.21
CA ASN A 307 -0.69 2.48 -0.15
C ASN A 307 0.27 1.49 -0.82
N HIS A 308 1.56 1.58 -0.56
CA HIS A 308 2.55 0.67 -1.15
C HIS A 308 2.28 -0.80 -0.78
N THR A 309 1.60 -1.09 0.33
CA THR A 309 1.31 -2.45 0.79
C THR A 309 0.22 -3.14 -0.03
N PHE A 310 -0.69 -2.39 -0.68
CA PHE A 310 -1.82 -2.99 -1.40
C PHE A 310 -1.97 -2.54 -2.87
N MET A 311 -1.42 -1.39 -3.28
CA MET A 311 -1.61 -0.86 -4.64
C MET A 311 -1.10 -1.78 -5.75
N ASN A 312 -0.18 -2.69 -5.44
CA ASN A 312 0.27 -3.72 -6.38
C ASN A 312 -0.76 -4.84 -6.61
N MET A 313 -1.80 -4.92 -5.78
CA MET A 313 -2.87 -5.91 -5.88
C MET A 313 -4.10 -5.40 -6.64
N THR A 314 -4.11 -4.12 -7.01
CA THR A 314 -5.19 -3.53 -7.81
C THR A 314 -5.27 -4.15 -9.20
N GLY A 315 -6.47 -4.20 -9.77
CA GLY A 315 -6.76 -4.84 -11.05
C GLY A 315 -6.24 -4.11 -12.29
N ASN A 316 -5.10 -3.40 -12.18
CA ASN A 316 -4.57 -2.57 -13.25
C ASN A 316 -3.86 -3.37 -14.38
N GLY A 317 -3.63 -4.67 -14.21
CA GLY A 317 -3.02 -5.56 -15.22
C GLY A 317 -1.50 -5.69 -15.16
N LEU A 318 -0.81 -4.96 -14.27
CA LEU A 318 0.66 -5.09 -14.08
C LEU A 318 1.09 -6.40 -13.40
N ARG A 319 0.16 -7.18 -12.82
CA ARG A 319 0.45 -8.44 -12.11
C ARG A 319 1.51 -8.28 -11.01
N ALA A 320 1.61 -7.10 -10.43
CA ALA A 320 2.70 -6.74 -9.53
C ALA A 320 2.68 -7.53 -8.21
N TYR A 321 1.52 -8.04 -7.80
CA TYR A 321 1.39 -8.87 -6.59
C TYR A 321 1.97 -10.27 -6.72
N GLU A 322 2.23 -10.78 -7.93
CA GLU A 322 2.73 -12.15 -8.13
C GLU A 322 4.15 -12.31 -7.59
N ARG A 323 4.99 -11.28 -7.70
CA ARG A 323 6.37 -11.25 -7.18
C ARG A 323 6.74 -9.86 -6.70
N GLY A 324 7.40 -9.74 -5.57
CA GLY A 324 7.78 -8.45 -4.99
C GLY A 324 8.60 -7.55 -5.92
N PHE A 325 9.46 -8.16 -6.77
CA PHE A 325 10.31 -7.42 -7.72
C PHE A 325 9.62 -7.00 -9.02
N TYR A 326 8.36 -7.47 -9.29
CA TYR A 326 7.68 -7.11 -10.54
C TYR A 326 7.36 -5.63 -10.64
N GLY A 327 7.04 -5.00 -9.52
CA GLY A 327 6.73 -3.58 -9.49
C GLY A 327 5.40 -3.19 -10.15
N GLY A 328 4.83 -2.11 -9.66
CA GLY A 328 3.55 -1.55 -10.10
C GLY A 328 3.24 -0.27 -9.35
N TRP A 329 1.96 0.02 -9.14
CA TRP A 329 1.53 1.24 -8.47
C TRP A 329 1.94 1.30 -6.98
N GLY A 330 2.20 0.18 -6.33
CA GLY A 330 2.70 0.11 -4.95
C GLY A 330 4.23 0.11 -4.83
N GLY A 331 4.96 0.13 -5.94
CA GLY A 331 6.42 0.04 -5.93
C GLY A 331 6.95 -1.38 -6.16
N ARG A 332 8.24 -1.55 -5.97
CA ARG A 332 8.92 -2.86 -6.08
C ARG A 332 9.90 -3.09 -4.92
N GLU A 333 10.15 -4.34 -4.64
CA GLU A 333 11.21 -4.77 -3.75
C GLU A 333 12.57 -4.62 -4.45
N ILE A 334 13.53 -3.99 -3.77
CA ILE A 334 14.92 -3.85 -4.26
C ILE A 334 15.84 -4.57 -3.28
N GLY A 335 16.32 -5.74 -3.69
CA GLY A 335 17.33 -6.50 -2.96
C GLY A 335 16.91 -6.95 -1.55
N SER A 336 17.71 -7.81 -0.94
CA SER A 336 17.53 -8.29 0.43
C SER A 336 18.04 -7.31 1.50
N GLY A 337 18.04 -6.02 1.23
CA GLY A 337 18.42 -5.00 2.21
C GLY A 337 17.29 -4.78 3.21
N ASN A 338 17.62 -4.72 4.49
CA ASN A 338 16.70 -4.41 5.58
C ASN A 338 15.70 -3.34 5.18
N GLY A 339 14.42 -3.61 5.37
CA GLY A 339 13.31 -2.71 5.08
C GLY A 339 13.50 -1.32 5.70
N MET A 340 12.55 -0.41 5.52
CA MET A 340 12.57 0.81 6.33
C MET A 340 12.64 0.36 7.78
N ASP A 341 13.86 0.40 8.31
CA ASP A 341 14.13 0.10 9.68
C ASP A 341 13.66 1.33 10.46
N PHE A 342 12.41 1.30 10.91
CA PHE A 342 11.93 2.26 11.89
C PHE A 342 12.55 1.98 13.27
N SER A 343 13.40 0.96 13.39
CA SER A 343 14.29 0.84 14.54
C SER A 343 15.27 2.02 14.51
N LEU A 344 14.77 3.18 14.83
CA LEU A 344 15.55 4.39 15.11
C LEU A 344 16.42 4.21 16.36
N SER A 345 16.68 2.97 16.73
CA SER A 345 17.25 2.56 18.00
C SER A 345 18.70 2.94 18.20
N THR A 346 19.42 3.45 17.21
CA THR A 346 20.86 3.67 17.34
C THR A 346 21.36 5.08 17.04
N SER A 347 20.54 5.99 16.52
CA SER A 347 20.98 7.38 16.45
C SER A 347 20.68 8.09 17.77
N GLN A 348 21.71 8.47 18.49
CA GLN A 348 21.61 9.33 19.69
C GLN A 348 21.13 10.75 19.35
N ASP A 349 20.88 11.05 18.08
CA ASP A 349 20.31 12.31 17.64
C ASP A 349 18.78 12.29 17.76
N THR A 350 18.32 12.79 18.90
CA THR A 350 16.90 12.90 19.28
C THR A 350 16.24 14.20 18.80
N SER A 351 16.87 14.94 17.88
CA SER A 351 16.31 16.19 17.38
C SER A 351 15.20 15.96 16.35
N ALA A 352 14.17 16.81 16.38
CA ALA A 352 13.12 16.84 15.35
C ALA A 352 13.71 17.05 13.94
N ASN A 353 14.87 17.72 13.85
CA ASN A 353 15.61 17.88 12.60
C ASN A 353 16.21 16.56 12.10
N ALA A 354 16.63 15.65 13.00
CA ALA A 354 17.17 14.35 12.61
C ALA A 354 16.08 13.49 11.96
N MET A 355 14.85 13.52 12.45
CA MET A 355 13.74 12.78 11.84
C MET A 355 13.34 13.39 10.48
N ALA A 356 13.23 14.71 10.39
CA ALA A 356 13.00 15.41 9.12
C ALA A 356 14.14 15.17 8.11
N MET A 357 15.39 15.15 8.57
CA MET A 357 16.55 14.78 7.75
C MET A 357 16.56 13.31 7.37
N SER A 358 16.13 12.40 8.26
CA SER A 358 16.05 10.97 7.93
C SER A 358 14.99 10.70 6.89
N LEU A 359 13.84 11.35 6.94
CA LEU A 359 12.79 11.28 5.92
C LEU A 359 13.22 11.94 4.60
N SER A 360 13.89 13.10 4.64
CA SER A 360 14.44 13.74 3.44
C SER A 360 15.62 12.95 2.86
N THR A 361 16.46 12.36 3.70
CA THR A 361 17.56 11.47 3.30
C THR A 361 17.00 10.17 2.72
N LEU A 362 15.95 9.61 3.31
CA LEU A 362 15.23 8.45 2.79
C LEU A 362 14.60 8.77 1.41
N ASN A 363 13.90 9.89 1.28
CA ASN A 363 13.36 10.35 0.00
C ASN A 363 14.48 10.58 -1.05
N ASN A 364 15.61 11.16 -0.63
CA ASN A 364 16.76 11.34 -1.51
C ASN A 364 17.48 10.02 -1.86
N GLN A 365 17.51 9.06 -0.94
CA GLN A 365 18.03 7.72 -1.20
C GLN A 365 17.11 6.92 -2.12
N LEU A 366 15.79 7.01 -1.91
CA LEU A 366 14.78 6.42 -2.81
C LEU A 366 14.90 6.98 -4.23
N ASN A 367 15.20 8.27 -4.36
CA ASN A 367 15.47 8.90 -5.66
C ASN A 367 16.85 8.54 -6.26
N LYS A 368 17.83 8.14 -5.44
CA LYS A 368 19.21 7.83 -5.88
C LYS A 368 19.47 6.35 -6.15
N THR A 369 18.65 5.43 -5.61
CA THR A 369 18.90 3.99 -5.70
C THR A 369 18.49 3.34 -7.01
N GLY A 370 17.94 4.09 -7.94
CA GLY A 370 17.70 3.65 -9.31
C GLY A 370 19.00 3.40 -10.08
N LYS A 371 19.80 2.44 -9.66
CA LYS A 371 21.16 2.23 -10.20
C LYS A 371 21.22 1.92 -11.70
N ASN A 372 20.13 1.49 -12.38
CA ASN A 372 20.24 1.12 -13.80
C ASN A 372 19.02 1.43 -14.69
N ALA A 373 17.84 1.74 -14.16
CA ALA A 373 16.72 2.23 -14.96
C ALA A 373 15.75 2.99 -14.07
N PRO A 374 15.28 4.19 -14.47
CA PRO A 374 14.31 4.93 -13.69
C PRO A 374 13.04 4.10 -13.55
N TYR A 375 12.51 4.03 -12.33
CA TYR A 375 11.21 3.41 -12.09
C TYR A 375 10.12 4.23 -12.81
N PRO A 376 9.18 3.59 -13.53
CA PRO A 376 8.12 4.31 -14.19
C PRO A 376 7.33 5.18 -13.21
N ASN A 377 6.98 6.38 -13.63
CA ASN A 377 6.16 7.25 -12.80
C ASN A 377 4.68 6.86 -12.91
N PHE A 378 4.24 5.99 -12.02
CA PHE A 378 2.84 5.56 -11.95
C PHE A 378 1.96 6.47 -11.10
N PHE A 379 2.51 7.51 -10.46
CA PHE A 379 1.75 8.35 -9.54
C PHE A 379 0.56 9.07 -10.22
N PRO A 380 0.74 9.72 -11.39
CA PRO A 380 -0.38 10.34 -12.10
C PRO A 380 -1.53 9.37 -12.41
N GLN A 381 -1.20 8.19 -12.94
CA GLN A 381 -2.20 7.17 -13.29
C GLN A 381 -2.95 6.67 -12.06
N ALA A 382 -2.24 6.45 -10.96
CA ALA A 382 -2.86 6.06 -9.68
C ALA A 382 -3.76 7.15 -9.10
N GLN A 383 -3.41 8.43 -9.28
CA GLN A 383 -4.24 9.56 -8.85
C GLN A 383 -5.48 9.75 -9.73
N HIS A 384 -5.37 9.60 -11.04
CA HIS A 384 -6.51 9.60 -11.95
C HIS A 384 -7.50 8.49 -11.63
N ASP A 385 -7.02 7.26 -11.42
CA ASP A 385 -7.86 6.12 -11.06
C ASP A 385 -8.57 6.34 -9.70
N PHE A 386 -7.86 6.87 -8.72
CA PHE A 386 -8.45 7.24 -7.43
C PHE A 386 -9.55 8.29 -7.57
N SER A 387 -9.30 9.35 -8.32
CA SER A 387 -10.28 10.40 -8.61
C SER A 387 -11.51 9.86 -9.32
N ALA A 388 -11.32 8.96 -10.31
CA ALA A 388 -12.43 8.32 -11.03
C ALA A 388 -13.29 7.47 -10.08
N ARG A 389 -12.67 6.64 -9.22
CA ARG A 389 -13.41 5.81 -8.25
C ARG A 389 -14.15 6.64 -7.21
N LEU A 390 -13.58 7.77 -6.78
CA LEU A 390 -14.29 8.75 -5.95
C LEU A 390 -15.45 9.40 -6.72
N LYS A 391 -15.28 9.69 -8.01
CA LYS A 391 -16.38 10.18 -8.86
C LYS A 391 -17.50 9.14 -8.95
N TRP A 392 -17.17 7.84 -9.11
CA TRP A 392 -18.16 6.77 -9.09
C TRP A 392 -18.96 6.75 -7.78
N SER A 393 -18.32 7.01 -6.65
CA SER A 393 -18.97 7.00 -5.34
C SER A 393 -20.13 8.02 -5.22
N VAL A 394 -20.12 9.07 -6.02
CA VAL A 394 -21.13 10.13 -6.02
C VAL A 394 -21.96 10.19 -7.31
N THR A 395 -21.80 9.24 -8.22
CA THR A 395 -22.44 9.27 -9.54
C THR A 395 -23.37 8.06 -9.68
N PRO A 396 -24.71 8.28 -9.72
CA PRO A 396 -25.68 7.17 -9.71
C PRO A 396 -25.91 6.52 -11.09
N LYS A 397 -25.36 7.11 -12.16
CA LYS A 397 -25.49 6.59 -13.52
C LYS A 397 -24.12 6.22 -14.09
N TYR A 398 -24.04 5.04 -14.72
CA TYR A 398 -22.81 4.58 -15.36
C TYR A 398 -22.26 5.60 -16.38
N THR A 399 -23.11 6.10 -17.25
CA THR A 399 -22.75 7.03 -18.33
C THR A 399 -22.25 8.41 -17.89
N ASP A 400 -22.35 8.74 -16.61
CA ASP A 400 -21.97 10.06 -16.08
C ASP A 400 -20.55 10.08 -15.47
N ALA A 401 -19.81 8.98 -15.61
CA ALA A 401 -18.41 8.85 -15.16
C ALA A 401 -17.57 8.07 -16.17
N ASN A 402 -16.26 8.30 -16.17
CA ASN A 402 -15.31 7.58 -17.00
C ASN A 402 -14.94 6.24 -16.37
N HIS A 403 -14.74 5.21 -17.22
CA HIS A 403 -14.31 3.87 -16.84
C HIS A 403 -13.05 3.49 -17.60
N GLU A 404 -12.27 2.61 -16.99
CA GLU A 404 -10.98 2.19 -17.52
C GLU A 404 -11.09 1.40 -18.82
N PRO A 405 -10.12 1.55 -19.74
CA PRO A 405 -10.06 0.74 -20.96
C PRO A 405 -9.77 -0.72 -20.62
N THR A 406 -10.26 -1.62 -21.46
CA THR A 406 -9.92 -3.03 -21.43
C THR A 406 -8.65 -3.27 -22.24
N VAL A 407 -7.69 -3.98 -21.66
CA VAL A 407 -6.40 -4.30 -22.28
C VAL A 407 -6.17 -5.80 -22.26
N LYS A 408 -5.85 -6.38 -23.41
CA LYS A 408 -5.60 -7.82 -23.55
C LYS A 408 -4.48 -8.08 -24.56
N ILE A 409 -3.47 -8.84 -24.12
CA ILE A 409 -2.49 -9.45 -25.03
C ILE A 409 -3.06 -10.79 -25.49
N GLU A 410 -3.08 -11.05 -26.78
CA GLU A 410 -3.53 -12.32 -27.33
C GLU A 410 -2.52 -13.43 -27.07
N GLY A 411 -3.00 -14.59 -26.64
CA GLY A 411 -2.17 -15.73 -26.33
C GLY A 411 -1.66 -15.80 -24.88
N PRO A 412 -0.63 -16.61 -24.63
CA PRO A 412 -0.06 -16.80 -23.29
C PRO A 412 0.68 -15.55 -22.79
N LEU A 413 0.50 -15.22 -21.50
CA LEU A 413 1.19 -14.10 -20.85
C LEU A 413 2.60 -14.48 -20.33
N THR A 414 3.02 -15.71 -20.52
CA THR A 414 4.40 -16.17 -20.29
C THR A 414 4.78 -17.06 -21.45
N ILE A 415 5.85 -16.72 -22.15
CA ILE A 415 6.30 -17.42 -23.36
C ILE A 415 7.79 -17.72 -23.27
N LEU A 416 8.23 -18.70 -24.03
CA LEU A 416 9.64 -19.05 -24.24
C LEU A 416 10.09 -18.51 -25.60
N ALA A 417 11.27 -17.86 -25.66
CA ALA A 417 11.87 -17.40 -26.90
C ALA A 417 13.38 -17.57 -26.90
N SER A 418 13.96 -17.68 -28.09
CA SER A 418 15.41 -17.80 -28.26
C SER A 418 16.07 -16.43 -28.43
N ALA A 419 17.35 -16.30 -28.08
CA ALA A 419 18.12 -15.11 -28.42
C ALA A 419 18.13 -14.90 -29.96
N GLY A 420 17.91 -13.65 -30.40
CA GLY A 420 17.77 -13.27 -31.79
C GLY A 420 16.37 -13.51 -32.39
N GLU A 421 15.46 -14.20 -31.70
CA GLU A 421 14.11 -14.48 -32.20
C GLU A 421 13.27 -13.21 -32.29
N LYS A 422 12.45 -13.13 -33.34
CA LYS A 422 11.45 -12.09 -33.54
C LYS A 422 10.08 -12.63 -33.16
N ILE A 423 9.45 -11.98 -32.22
CA ILE A 423 8.15 -12.39 -31.70
C ILE A 423 7.10 -11.37 -32.10
N ARG A 424 6.05 -11.79 -32.78
CA ARG A 424 4.87 -10.97 -33.00
C ARG A 424 3.95 -11.05 -31.80
N VAL A 425 3.55 -9.89 -31.29
CA VAL A 425 2.58 -9.75 -30.19
C VAL A 425 1.40 -8.90 -30.66
N ASN A 426 0.22 -9.34 -30.30
CA ASN A 426 -1.03 -8.67 -30.65
C ASN A 426 -1.72 -8.22 -29.35
N GLY A 427 -2.11 -6.95 -29.32
CA GLY A 427 -2.93 -6.37 -28.27
C GLY A 427 -4.34 -6.10 -28.78
N ALA A 428 -5.34 -6.39 -27.95
CA ALA A 428 -6.70 -5.93 -28.15
C ALA A 428 -7.04 -4.92 -27.06
N VAL A 429 -7.48 -3.73 -27.45
CA VAL A 429 -7.91 -2.69 -26.53
C VAL A 429 -9.28 -2.18 -26.91
N SER A 430 -10.10 -1.86 -25.92
CA SER A 430 -11.41 -1.25 -26.11
C SER A 430 -11.76 -0.42 -24.89
N ASP A 431 -12.66 0.52 -25.09
CA ASP A 431 -13.13 1.38 -24.00
C ASP A 431 -14.65 1.19 -23.81
N PRO A 432 -15.12 1.00 -22.56
CA PRO A 432 -16.55 0.75 -22.31
C PRO A 432 -17.43 2.00 -22.52
N ASP A 433 -16.84 3.20 -22.45
CA ASP A 433 -17.54 4.48 -22.64
C ASP A 433 -17.43 4.98 -24.08
N GLY A 434 -16.69 4.25 -24.94
CA GLY A 434 -16.45 4.61 -26.34
C GLY A 434 -15.37 5.68 -26.52
N ASN A 435 -14.53 5.92 -25.52
CA ASN A 435 -13.43 6.85 -25.59
C ASN A 435 -12.31 6.36 -26.54
N ALA A 436 -11.59 7.28 -27.14
CA ALA A 436 -10.42 6.94 -27.92
C ALA A 436 -9.29 6.44 -26.97
N VAL A 437 -8.64 5.33 -27.36
CA VAL A 437 -7.59 4.71 -26.55
C VAL A 437 -6.26 4.80 -27.24
N SER A 438 -5.26 5.35 -26.56
CA SER A 438 -3.85 5.32 -26.99
C SER A 438 -3.21 4.03 -26.49
N ILE A 439 -2.28 3.50 -27.32
CA ILE A 439 -1.56 2.24 -27.05
C ILE A 439 -0.06 2.54 -26.95
N ASN A 440 0.60 1.88 -25.99
CA ASN A 440 2.05 1.91 -25.89
C ASN A 440 2.60 0.56 -25.40
N TRP A 441 3.49 -0.05 -26.18
CA TRP A 441 4.27 -1.21 -25.78
C TRP A 441 5.63 -0.77 -25.27
N TRP A 442 5.99 -1.22 -24.08
CA TRP A 442 7.29 -0.89 -23.50
C TRP A 442 7.85 -2.03 -22.64
N GLN A 443 9.17 -2.04 -22.47
CA GLN A 443 9.85 -2.97 -21.59
C GLN A 443 9.90 -2.41 -20.18
N PHE A 444 9.38 -3.15 -19.20
CA PHE A 444 9.61 -2.83 -17.79
C PHE A 444 10.92 -3.48 -17.34
N GLN A 445 11.90 -2.65 -16.97
CA GLN A 445 13.26 -3.08 -16.60
C GLN A 445 13.31 -3.71 -15.19
N VAL A 446 12.50 -4.75 -14.98
CA VAL A 446 12.44 -5.55 -13.74
C VAL A 446 12.76 -7.02 -14.01
N GLY A 447 12.92 -7.41 -15.27
CA GLY A 447 13.39 -8.73 -15.67
C GLY A 447 14.89 -8.93 -15.38
N THR A 448 15.35 -10.17 -15.49
CA THR A 448 16.76 -10.50 -15.27
C THR A 448 17.67 -10.21 -16.48
N TYR A 449 17.08 -9.94 -17.66
CA TYR A 449 17.84 -9.41 -18.79
C TYR A 449 18.12 -7.91 -18.56
N PRO A 450 19.39 -7.48 -18.52
CA PRO A 450 19.75 -6.11 -18.14
C PRO A 450 19.62 -5.09 -19.28
N GLY A 451 19.56 -5.55 -20.53
CA GLY A 451 19.52 -4.70 -21.72
C GLY A 451 18.12 -4.26 -22.12
N LYS A 452 18.04 -3.56 -23.24
CA LYS A 452 16.77 -3.13 -23.85
C LYS A 452 16.40 -4.01 -25.02
N VAL A 453 15.10 -4.32 -25.16
CA VAL A 453 14.57 -4.97 -26.36
C VAL A 453 14.14 -3.94 -27.40
N MET A 454 14.22 -4.32 -28.66
CA MET A 454 13.67 -3.53 -29.75
C MET A 454 12.18 -3.88 -29.91
N ILE A 455 11.33 -2.86 -29.93
CA ILE A 455 9.89 -2.94 -30.20
C ILE A 455 9.63 -2.12 -31.47
N SER A 456 9.16 -2.77 -32.54
CA SER A 456 9.16 -2.16 -33.88
C SER A 456 8.11 -1.04 -34.03
N THR A 457 6.89 -1.28 -33.52
CA THR A 457 5.77 -0.32 -33.61
C THR A 457 5.08 -0.20 -32.25
N PRO A 458 5.70 0.54 -31.27
CA PRO A 458 5.22 0.54 -29.89
C PRO A 458 3.80 1.11 -29.72
N ASN A 459 3.34 1.96 -30.62
CA ASN A 459 2.04 2.61 -30.56
C ASN A 459 0.95 1.92 -31.41
N SER A 460 1.19 0.68 -31.78
CA SER A 460 0.24 -0.11 -32.59
C SER A 460 -0.30 -1.31 -31.81
N ALA A 461 -1.53 -1.73 -32.08
CA ALA A 461 -2.09 -2.95 -31.51
C ALA A 461 -1.23 -4.18 -31.82
N GLN A 462 -0.59 -4.21 -32.99
CA GLN A 462 0.33 -5.28 -33.39
C GLN A 462 1.76 -4.74 -33.46
N THR A 463 2.68 -5.46 -32.85
CA THR A 463 4.11 -5.11 -32.91
C THR A 463 4.99 -6.36 -32.95
N GLU A 464 6.26 -6.15 -33.30
CA GLU A 464 7.29 -7.18 -33.25
C GLU A 464 8.32 -6.83 -32.18
N VAL A 465 8.66 -7.78 -31.33
CA VAL A 465 9.67 -7.68 -30.30
C VAL A 465 10.85 -8.54 -30.70
N ILE A 466 12.05 -7.96 -30.74
CA ILE A 466 13.29 -8.66 -31.11
C ILE A 466 14.03 -9.00 -29.82
N ILE A 467 14.21 -10.31 -29.57
CA ILE A 467 14.99 -10.77 -28.42
C ILE A 467 16.48 -10.52 -28.70
N PRO A 468 17.18 -9.80 -27.82
CA PRO A 468 18.58 -9.48 -28.05
C PRO A 468 19.47 -10.74 -28.20
N ASN A 469 20.47 -10.65 -29.08
CA ASN A 469 21.39 -11.78 -29.35
C ASN A 469 22.26 -12.14 -28.15
N ASP A 470 22.47 -11.18 -27.23
CA ASP A 470 23.25 -11.34 -25.99
C ASP A 470 22.40 -11.83 -24.81
N ALA A 471 21.10 -12.03 -25.01
CA ALA A 471 20.25 -12.62 -23.98
C ALA A 471 20.62 -14.09 -23.78
N VAL A 472 20.77 -14.49 -22.50
CA VAL A 472 21.15 -15.86 -22.13
C VAL A 472 19.98 -16.63 -21.54
N GLY A 473 20.02 -17.95 -21.67
CA GLY A 473 18.97 -18.85 -21.17
C GLY A 473 18.65 -18.63 -19.70
N GLY A 474 17.37 -18.69 -19.35
CA GLY A 474 16.85 -18.44 -18.02
C GLY A 474 16.59 -16.95 -17.69
N GLN A 475 17.08 -16.01 -18.51
CA GLN A 475 16.75 -14.59 -18.33
C GLN A 475 15.29 -14.32 -18.67
N THR A 476 14.74 -13.28 -18.04
CA THR A 476 13.36 -12.82 -18.25
C THR A 476 13.33 -11.38 -18.76
N ILE A 477 12.40 -11.11 -19.67
CA ILE A 477 12.09 -9.79 -20.21
C ILE A 477 10.61 -9.52 -19.92
N HIS A 478 10.31 -8.38 -19.31
CA HIS A 478 8.93 -8.00 -19.01
C HIS A 478 8.46 -6.96 -20.04
N LEU A 479 7.51 -7.37 -20.88
CA LEU A 479 6.84 -6.51 -21.85
C LEU A 479 5.50 -6.06 -21.30
N ILE A 480 5.20 -4.78 -21.42
CA ILE A 480 3.93 -4.19 -20.98
C ILE A 480 3.18 -3.65 -22.20
N LEU A 481 1.94 -4.05 -22.33
CA LEU A 481 0.95 -3.33 -23.14
C LEU A 481 0.24 -2.35 -22.22
N GLU A 482 0.35 -1.08 -22.52
CA GLU A 482 -0.33 0.01 -21.83
C GLU A 482 -1.39 0.61 -22.76
N ALA A 483 -2.56 0.88 -22.20
CA ALA A 483 -3.63 1.59 -22.89
C ALA A 483 -4.21 2.67 -22.01
N THR A 484 -4.34 3.88 -22.56
CA THR A 484 -4.87 5.05 -21.86
C THR A 484 -5.99 5.66 -22.68
N ASP A 485 -7.16 5.84 -22.05
CA ASP A 485 -8.31 6.51 -22.67
C ASP A 485 -8.13 8.04 -22.67
N ASN A 486 -9.02 8.73 -23.38
CA ASN A 486 -9.11 10.20 -23.39
C ASN A 486 -10.32 10.73 -22.59
N GLY A 487 -10.85 9.93 -21.67
CA GLY A 487 -11.92 10.33 -20.77
C GLY A 487 -11.47 11.32 -19.68
N THR A 488 -12.35 11.67 -18.74
CA THR A 488 -12.04 12.62 -17.68
C THR A 488 -12.40 12.05 -16.31
N PRO A 489 -11.38 11.81 -15.46
CA PRO A 489 -9.94 11.80 -15.78
C PRO A 489 -9.59 10.68 -16.77
N SER A 490 -8.48 10.82 -17.49
CA SER A 490 -7.99 9.74 -18.36
C SER A 490 -7.51 8.56 -17.52
N LEU A 491 -7.89 7.34 -17.91
CA LEU A 491 -7.61 6.12 -17.16
C LEU A 491 -6.66 5.20 -17.92
N THR A 492 -5.77 4.56 -17.21
CA THR A 492 -4.76 3.68 -17.79
C THR A 492 -4.89 2.26 -17.25
N ARG A 493 -4.81 1.29 -18.13
CA ARG A 493 -4.69 -0.14 -17.80
C ARG A 493 -3.55 -0.76 -18.56
N TYR A 494 -3.09 -1.87 -18.03
CA TYR A 494 -1.91 -2.55 -18.53
C TYR A 494 -2.21 -4.04 -18.75
N GLN A 495 -1.35 -4.70 -19.52
CA GLN A 495 -1.15 -6.13 -19.40
C GLN A 495 0.32 -6.48 -19.52
N ARG A 496 0.80 -7.27 -18.54
CA ARG A 496 2.19 -7.74 -18.51
C ARG A 496 2.31 -9.10 -19.18
N MET A 497 3.26 -9.20 -20.12
CA MET A 497 3.77 -10.43 -20.67
C MET A 497 5.21 -10.66 -20.19
N ILE A 498 5.55 -11.90 -19.88
CA ILE A 498 6.90 -12.30 -19.49
C ILE A 498 7.48 -13.20 -20.57
N ILE A 499 8.61 -12.83 -21.11
CA ILE A 499 9.37 -13.62 -22.07
C ILE A 499 10.54 -14.25 -21.33
N MET A 500 10.59 -15.57 -21.31
CA MET A 500 11.71 -16.35 -20.75
C MET A 500 12.63 -16.76 -21.89
N VAL A 501 13.91 -16.43 -21.77
CA VAL A 501 14.91 -16.84 -22.78
C VAL A 501 15.21 -18.33 -22.64
N ARG A 502 15.13 -19.06 -23.77
CA ARG A 502 15.43 -20.52 -23.79
C ARG A 502 16.89 -20.77 -23.49
N ASN A 503 17.18 -21.84 -22.76
CA ASN A 503 18.52 -22.42 -22.70
C ASN A 503 18.89 -22.94 -24.10
N LYS A 504 20.12 -22.72 -24.51
CA LYS A 504 20.65 -23.30 -25.75
C LYS A 504 20.77 -24.80 -25.62
#